data_474cb5265bef6408c55edc6a9397e493
#
_entry.id   474cb5265bef6408c55edc6a9397e493
#
_cell.length_a   1.000
_cell.length_b   1.000
_cell.length_c   1.000
_cell.angle_alpha   90.00
_cell.angle_beta   90.00
_cell.angle_gamma   90.00
#
_symmetry.space_group_name_H-M   'P 1'
#
loop_
_entity.id
_entity.type
_entity.pdbx_description
1 polymer ?
#
loop_
_entity_poly.entity_id
_entity_poly.type
_entity_poly.pdbx_seq_one_letter_code
_entity_poly.pdbx_strand_id
1 'polypeptide(L)'
;FAIFDLDHTLLPIDSGDAWTRAVISHAGSEREALERKAIQINQDYSAGLMDADDAVRFQLGLLKRFSRKELDAIREEFLESTVWPQIREKALDLLASRRAAGYEIILASGTHRFVTAPIAERLGIRTLLSATPEGNEKGEFTGNLVGSHSYREGKLRLIEAFLAPYFEKGPVELEGYSDSINDLPFLTYVSEKGGRTFAVNPDEKLRAHALREGWPVMELFAKEDL
;
A
#
# COMPACT_ATOMS: atom_id res chain seq x y z
N PHE A 1 16.43 8.29 -2.63
CA PHE A 1 15.31 7.37 -2.76
C PHE A 1 14.04 8.12 -3.10
N ALA A 2 13.20 7.54 -3.98
CA ALA A 2 11.84 8.01 -4.21
C ALA A 2 10.86 6.97 -3.64
N ILE A 3 10.10 7.36 -2.64
CA ILE A 3 9.21 6.50 -1.84
C ILE A 3 7.79 6.73 -2.32
N PHE A 4 7.15 5.67 -2.82
CA PHE A 4 5.80 5.70 -3.35
C PHE A 4 4.86 4.86 -2.50
N ASP A 5 3.70 5.41 -2.19
CA ASP A 5 2.53 4.60 -1.88
C ASP A 5 2.01 3.90 -3.14
N LEU A 6 1.12 2.92 -2.98
CA LEU A 6 0.57 2.12 -4.07
C LEU A 6 -0.85 2.53 -4.46
N ASP A 7 -1.76 2.35 -3.50
CA ASP A 7 -3.20 2.44 -3.72
C ASP A 7 -3.61 3.91 -3.90
N HIS A 8 -4.38 4.22 -4.95
CA HIS A 8 -4.71 5.58 -5.41
C HIS A 8 -3.51 6.47 -5.75
N THR A 9 -2.26 6.02 -5.53
CA THR A 9 -1.01 6.72 -5.87
C THR A 9 -0.42 6.22 -7.19
N LEU A 10 -0.04 4.94 -7.30
CA LEU A 10 0.46 4.30 -8.52
C LEU A 10 -0.60 3.46 -9.23
N LEU A 11 -1.65 3.05 -8.53
CA LEU A 11 -2.84 2.40 -9.06
C LEU A 11 -4.06 3.27 -8.75
N PRO A 12 -5.07 3.36 -9.66
CA PRO A 12 -6.30 4.11 -9.39
C PRO A 12 -7.31 3.36 -8.50
N ILE A 13 -6.90 2.27 -7.85
CA ILE A 13 -7.75 1.41 -6.99
C ILE A 13 -7.09 1.18 -5.64
N ASP A 14 -7.90 0.80 -4.64
CA ASP A 14 -7.44 0.19 -3.39
C ASP A 14 -7.24 -1.31 -3.61
N SER A 15 -5.99 -1.75 -3.74
CA SER A 15 -5.64 -3.16 -3.98
C SER A 15 -5.93 -4.05 -2.77
N GLY A 16 -5.89 -3.53 -1.57
CA GLY A 16 -6.18 -4.27 -0.33
C GLY A 16 -7.66 -4.57 -0.18
N ASP A 17 -8.52 -3.58 -0.42
CA ASP A 17 -9.97 -3.76 -0.40
C ASP A 17 -10.44 -4.64 -1.58
N ALA A 18 -9.91 -4.42 -2.78
CA ALA A 18 -10.22 -5.26 -3.94
C ALA A 18 -9.78 -6.72 -3.73
N TRP A 19 -8.61 -6.96 -3.13
CA TRP A 19 -8.16 -8.29 -2.72
C TRP A 19 -9.09 -8.93 -1.68
N THR A 20 -9.49 -8.16 -0.67
CA THR A 20 -10.42 -8.62 0.36
C THR A 20 -11.71 -9.14 -0.27
N ARG A 21 -12.28 -8.39 -1.23
CA ARG A 21 -13.47 -8.82 -1.99
C ARG A 21 -13.20 -10.06 -2.83
N ALA A 22 -12.04 -10.15 -3.48
CA ALA A 22 -11.68 -11.31 -4.29
C ALA A 22 -11.61 -12.59 -3.42
N VAL A 23 -10.97 -12.55 -2.26
CA VAL A 23 -10.92 -13.70 -1.35
C VAL A 23 -12.31 -14.06 -0.82
N ILE A 24 -13.10 -13.08 -0.41
CA ILE A 24 -14.46 -13.31 0.11
C ILE A 24 -15.36 -13.95 -0.95
N SER A 25 -15.19 -13.63 -2.24
CA SER A 25 -15.98 -14.22 -3.32
C SER A 25 -15.84 -15.75 -3.39
N HIS A 26 -14.74 -16.30 -2.90
CA HIS A 26 -14.45 -17.74 -2.85
C HIS A 26 -14.86 -18.41 -1.51
N ALA A 27 -15.45 -17.67 -0.56
CA ALA A 27 -15.79 -18.17 0.77
C ALA A 27 -17.07 -19.04 0.84
N GLY A 28 -17.66 -19.42 -0.30
CA GLY A 28 -18.83 -20.29 -0.38
C GLY A 28 -20.03 -19.75 0.42
N SER A 29 -20.57 -20.56 1.32
CA SER A 29 -21.74 -20.20 2.15
C SER A 29 -21.48 -19.06 3.15
N GLU A 30 -20.23 -18.74 3.47
CA GLU A 30 -19.89 -17.67 4.41
C GLU A 30 -19.74 -16.30 3.73
N ARG A 31 -19.78 -16.25 2.39
CA ARG A 31 -19.56 -15.06 1.57
C ARG A 31 -20.34 -13.85 2.08
N GLU A 32 -21.66 -13.94 2.16
CA GLU A 32 -22.51 -12.81 2.57
C GLU A 32 -22.19 -12.28 3.99
N ALA A 33 -21.86 -13.18 4.91
CA ALA A 33 -21.50 -12.79 6.27
C ALA A 33 -20.16 -12.04 6.31
N LEU A 34 -19.19 -12.50 5.52
CA LEU A 34 -17.87 -11.87 5.41
C LEU A 34 -17.94 -10.54 4.66
N GLU A 35 -18.78 -10.41 3.61
CA GLU A 35 -19.02 -9.14 2.91
C GLU A 35 -19.59 -8.08 3.88
N ARG A 36 -20.64 -8.43 4.65
CA ARG A 36 -21.19 -7.51 5.66
C ARG A 36 -20.14 -7.10 6.70
N LYS A 37 -19.32 -8.07 7.14
CA LYS A 37 -18.25 -7.77 8.11
C LYS A 37 -17.17 -6.88 7.52
N ALA A 38 -16.76 -7.09 6.28
CA ALA A 38 -15.78 -6.24 5.59
C ALA A 38 -16.28 -4.80 5.45
N ILE A 39 -17.54 -4.61 5.05
CA ILE A 39 -18.18 -3.29 4.95
C ILE A 39 -18.18 -2.59 6.32
N GLN A 40 -18.58 -3.29 7.38
CA GLN A 40 -18.60 -2.72 8.73
C GLN A 40 -17.21 -2.30 9.19
N ILE A 41 -16.19 -3.14 8.98
CA ILE A 41 -14.79 -2.85 9.33
C ILE A 41 -14.29 -1.60 8.60
N ASN A 42 -14.56 -1.48 7.30
CA ASN A 42 -14.18 -0.32 6.52
C ASN A 42 -14.87 0.96 7.01
N GLN A 43 -16.15 0.88 7.37
CA GLN A 43 -16.90 1.99 7.96
C GLN A 43 -16.34 2.41 9.32
N ASP A 44 -16.11 1.45 10.22
CA ASP A 44 -15.62 1.71 11.57
C ASP A 44 -14.19 2.26 11.53
N TYR A 45 -13.33 1.74 10.66
CA TYR A 45 -11.97 2.26 10.44
C TYR A 45 -11.98 3.69 9.90
N SER A 46 -12.82 3.97 8.89
CA SER A 46 -12.95 5.32 8.30
C SER A 46 -13.53 6.34 9.28
N ALA A 47 -14.41 5.89 10.19
CA ALA A 47 -14.99 6.70 11.26
C ALA A 47 -14.05 6.89 12.46
N GLY A 48 -12.91 6.21 12.50
CA GLY A 48 -11.97 6.21 13.64
C GLY A 48 -12.47 5.43 14.87
N LEU A 49 -13.45 4.55 14.68
CA LEU A 49 -14.03 3.69 15.73
C LEU A 49 -13.27 2.36 15.88
N MET A 50 -12.37 2.07 14.96
CA MET A 50 -11.53 0.86 14.95
C MET A 50 -10.09 1.24 14.65
N ASP A 51 -9.13 0.55 15.28
CA ASP A 51 -7.72 0.73 14.97
C ASP A 51 -7.27 -0.07 13.73
N ALA A 52 -6.06 0.24 13.25
CA ALA A 52 -5.48 -0.45 12.10
C ALA A 52 -5.20 -1.93 12.36
N ASP A 53 -4.88 -2.30 13.60
CA ASP A 53 -4.58 -3.69 13.97
C ASP A 53 -5.80 -4.59 13.80
N ASP A 54 -6.99 -4.12 14.15
CA ASP A 54 -8.22 -4.90 14.00
C ASP A 54 -8.61 -5.10 12.52
N ALA A 55 -8.44 -4.06 11.70
CA ALA A 55 -8.66 -4.16 10.25
C ALA A 55 -7.67 -5.16 9.61
N VAL A 56 -6.40 -5.08 9.99
CA VAL A 56 -5.36 -6.03 9.54
C VAL A 56 -5.64 -7.45 9.99
N ARG A 57 -6.04 -7.66 11.25
CA ARG A 57 -6.42 -9.01 11.76
C ARG A 57 -7.55 -9.63 10.95
N PHE A 58 -8.53 -8.82 10.54
CA PHE A 58 -9.61 -9.32 9.69
C PHE A 58 -9.07 -9.80 8.35
N GLN A 59 -8.28 -8.99 7.65
CA GLN A 59 -7.70 -9.34 6.36
C GLN A 59 -6.81 -10.60 6.44
N LEU A 60 -5.96 -10.69 7.45
CA LEU A 60 -5.11 -11.86 7.68
C LEU A 60 -5.92 -13.11 8.06
N GLY A 61 -7.01 -12.92 8.81
CA GLY A 61 -7.95 -13.98 9.15
C GLY A 61 -8.62 -14.60 7.91
N LEU A 62 -8.82 -13.83 6.84
CA LEU A 62 -9.29 -14.34 5.56
C LEU A 62 -8.25 -15.26 4.91
N LEU A 63 -6.96 -14.90 4.93
CA LEU A 63 -5.89 -15.74 4.37
C LEU A 63 -5.83 -17.11 5.05
N LYS A 64 -6.03 -17.17 6.36
CA LYS A 64 -6.01 -18.43 7.13
C LYS A 64 -7.13 -19.42 6.73
N ARG A 65 -8.17 -18.96 6.04
CA ARG A 65 -9.34 -19.79 5.68
C ARG A 65 -9.10 -20.70 4.48
N PHE A 66 -8.06 -20.43 3.71
CA PHE A 66 -7.73 -21.10 2.47
C PHE A 66 -6.32 -21.70 2.55
N SER A 67 -6.08 -22.78 1.82
CA SER A 67 -4.74 -23.29 1.62
C SER A 67 -3.90 -22.27 0.81
N ARG A 68 -2.60 -22.33 0.96
CA ARG A 68 -1.70 -21.48 0.19
C ARG A 68 -1.89 -21.63 -1.31
N LYS A 69 -2.14 -22.84 -1.79
CA LYS A 69 -2.40 -23.13 -3.20
C LYS A 69 -3.67 -22.46 -3.72
N GLU A 70 -4.74 -22.47 -2.92
CA GLU A 70 -5.98 -21.76 -3.28
C GLU A 70 -5.76 -20.25 -3.31
N LEU A 71 -5.07 -19.70 -2.31
CA LEU A 71 -4.76 -18.26 -2.27
C LEU A 71 -3.85 -17.83 -3.42
N ASP A 72 -2.89 -18.64 -3.81
CA ASP A 72 -2.02 -18.34 -4.96
C ASP A 72 -2.86 -18.30 -6.25
N ALA A 73 -3.81 -19.23 -6.44
CA ALA A 73 -4.72 -19.24 -7.59
C ALA A 73 -5.67 -18.02 -7.59
N ILE A 74 -6.28 -17.71 -6.45
CA ILE A 74 -7.15 -16.52 -6.30
C ILE A 74 -6.35 -15.25 -6.58
N ARG A 75 -5.11 -15.16 -6.10
CA ARG A 75 -4.26 -14.00 -6.33
C ARG A 75 -3.89 -13.85 -7.80
N GLU A 76 -3.58 -14.92 -8.50
CA GLU A 76 -3.25 -14.89 -9.91
C GLU A 76 -4.43 -14.38 -10.74
N GLU A 77 -5.64 -14.91 -10.50
CA GLU A 77 -6.88 -14.42 -11.12
C GLU A 77 -7.14 -12.95 -10.78
N PHE A 78 -7.00 -12.56 -9.52
CA PHE A 78 -7.17 -11.19 -9.06
C PHE A 78 -6.20 -10.22 -9.75
N LEU A 79 -4.93 -10.58 -9.84
CA LEU A 79 -3.93 -9.75 -10.50
C LEU A 79 -4.24 -9.56 -11.98
N GLU A 80 -4.59 -10.63 -12.69
CA GLU A 80 -4.90 -10.58 -14.12
C GLU A 80 -6.20 -9.81 -14.42
N SER A 81 -7.26 -10.07 -13.64
CA SER A 81 -8.58 -9.50 -13.91
C SER A 81 -8.76 -8.08 -13.36
N THR A 82 -8.09 -7.75 -12.25
CA THR A 82 -8.38 -6.53 -11.49
C THR A 82 -7.20 -5.57 -11.47
N VAL A 83 -5.96 -6.04 -11.23
CA VAL A 83 -4.82 -5.13 -10.98
C VAL A 83 -4.13 -4.74 -12.28
N TRP A 84 -3.74 -5.71 -13.13
CA TRP A 84 -2.97 -5.40 -14.35
C TRP A 84 -3.67 -4.42 -15.29
N PRO A 85 -5.00 -4.50 -15.49
CA PRO A 85 -5.72 -3.52 -16.30
C PRO A 85 -5.69 -2.08 -15.73
N GLN A 86 -5.33 -1.91 -14.46
CA GLN A 86 -5.29 -0.61 -13.80
C GLN A 86 -3.91 0.06 -13.82
N ILE A 87 -2.88 -0.61 -14.31
CA ILE A 87 -1.56 0.01 -14.46
C ILE A 87 -1.64 1.06 -15.59
N ARG A 88 -1.43 2.31 -15.25
CA ARG A 88 -1.53 3.45 -16.17
C ARG A 88 -0.16 3.94 -16.62
N GLU A 89 -0.08 4.38 -17.87
CA GLU A 89 1.15 4.90 -18.49
C GLU A 89 1.76 6.06 -17.69
N LYS A 90 0.95 7.00 -17.21
CA LYS A 90 1.43 8.13 -16.39
C LYS A 90 2.16 7.70 -15.12
N ALA A 91 1.71 6.63 -14.46
CA ALA A 91 2.40 6.08 -13.28
C ALA A 91 3.73 5.44 -13.68
N LEU A 92 3.77 4.72 -14.81
CA LEU A 92 5.01 4.14 -15.33
C LEU A 92 6.01 5.22 -15.75
N ASP A 93 5.55 6.29 -16.40
CA ASP A 93 6.37 7.44 -16.79
C ASP A 93 6.96 8.16 -15.57
N LEU A 94 6.17 8.33 -14.50
CA LEU A 94 6.66 8.90 -13.25
C LEU A 94 7.78 8.04 -12.66
N LEU A 95 7.58 6.73 -12.56
CA LEU A 95 8.60 5.80 -12.07
C LEU A 95 9.86 5.82 -12.95
N ALA A 96 9.70 5.84 -14.27
CA ALA A 96 10.82 5.91 -15.23
C ALA A 96 11.59 7.21 -15.08
N SER A 97 10.89 8.34 -14.92
CA SER A 97 11.52 9.66 -14.73
C SER A 97 12.35 9.73 -13.46
N ARG A 98 11.89 9.11 -12.36
CA ARG A 98 12.64 9.08 -11.09
C ARG A 98 13.88 8.18 -11.20
N ARG A 99 13.75 7.03 -11.86
CA ARG A 99 14.92 6.17 -12.15
C ARG A 99 15.95 6.90 -13.02
N ALA A 100 15.51 7.60 -14.05
CA ALA A 100 16.40 8.40 -14.92
C ALA A 100 17.09 9.54 -14.15
N ALA A 101 16.44 10.08 -13.11
CA ALA A 101 17.04 11.07 -12.21
C ALA A 101 17.98 10.45 -11.15
N GLY A 102 18.19 9.11 -11.16
CA GLY A 102 19.12 8.43 -10.27
C GLY A 102 18.50 7.95 -8.94
N TYR A 103 17.17 8.07 -8.76
CA TYR A 103 16.53 7.58 -7.55
C TYR A 103 16.33 6.06 -7.58
N GLU A 104 16.66 5.41 -6.48
CA GLU A 104 16.14 4.07 -6.17
C GLU A 104 14.69 4.18 -5.71
N ILE A 105 13.82 3.36 -6.30
CA ILE A 105 12.38 3.39 -6.01
C ILE A 105 12.06 2.44 -4.86
N ILE A 106 11.33 2.97 -3.87
CA ILE A 106 10.76 2.21 -2.76
C ILE A 106 9.23 2.22 -2.90
N LEU A 107 8.61 1.06 -2.85
CA LEU A 107 7.17 0.92 -2.70
C LEU A 107 6.84 0.69 -1.23
N ALA A 108 6.08 1.59 -0.62
CA ALA A 108 5.64 1.50 0.77
C ALA A 108 4.12 1.47 0.83
N SER A 109 3.51 0.28 1.04
CA SER A 109 2.06 0.09 0.94
C SER A 109 1.45 -0.41 2.25
N GLY A 110 0.23 0.05 2.54
CA GLY A 110 -0.63 -0.49 3.60
C GLY A 110 -1.10 -1.91 3.30
N THR A 111 -1.27 -2.26 2.03
CA THR A 111 -1.64 -3.61 1.60
C THR A 111 -0.51 -4.60 1.86
N HIS A 112 -0.84 -5.78 2.38
CA HIS A 112 0.15 -6.78 2.79
C HIS A 112 0.94 -7.38 1.63
N ARG A 113 2.16 -7.86 1.93
CA ARG A 113 3.17 -8.32 0.97
C ARG A 113 2.70 -9.42 0.02
N PHE A 114 1.79 -10.28 0.44
CA PHE A 114 1.28 -11.36 -0.41
C PHE A 114 0.60 -10.84 -1.69
N VAL A 115 -0.02 -9.66 -1.62
CA VAL A 115 -0.63 -8.96 -2.77
C VAL A 115 0.37 -8.04 -3.45
N THR A 116 1.10 -7.25 -2.66
CA THR A 116 1.93 -6.17 -3.21
C THR A 116 3.24 -6.64 -3.83
N ALA A 117 3.76 -7.83 -3.46
CA ALA A 117 5.03 -8.32 -4.01
C ALA A 117 4.99 -8.52 -5.54
N PRO A 118 4.01 -9.23 -6.13
CA PRO A 118 3.92 -9.36 -7.59
C PRO A 118 3.64 -8.02 -8.28
N ILE A 119 2.95 -7.08 -7.62
CA ILE A 119 2.71 -5.73 -8.17
C ILE A 119 4.04 -4.96 -8.22
N ALA A 120 4.82 -4.97 -7.14
CA ALA A 120 6.15 -4.36 -7.13
C ALA A 120 7.05 -4.93 -8.23
N GLU A 121 7.07 -6.25 -8.38
CA GLU A 121 7.81 -6.95 -9.43
C GLU A 121 7.39 -6.50 -10.83
N ARG A 122 6.08 -6.44 -11.10
CA ARG A 122 5.51 -5.97 -12.38
C ARG A 122 5.88 -4.51 -12.69
N LEU A 123 5.96 -3.66 -11.67
CA LEU A 123 6.39 -2.27 -11.78
C LEU A 123 7.92 -2.13 -11.82
N GLY A 124 8.69 -3.22 -11.73
CA GLY A 124 10.15 -3.22 -11.69
C GLY A 124 10.71 -2.56 -10.43
N ILE A 125 9.99 -2.63 -9.29
CA ILE A 125 10.40 -2.07 -8.01
C ILE A 125 10.98 -3.20 -7.14
N ARG A 126 12.25 -3.06 -6.75
CA ARG A 126 12.96 -4.08 -5.96
C ARG A 126 12.72 -3.95 -4.46
N THR A 127 12.56 -2.73 -3.98
CA THR A 127 12.40 -2.45 -2.56
C THR A 127 10.92 -2.27 -2.23
N LEU A 128 10.37 -3.23 -1.50
CA LEU A 128 8.98 -3.25 -1.05
C LEU A 128 8.93 -3.24 0.49
N LEU A 129 8.29 -2.22 1.04
CA LEU A 129 8.01 -2.06 2.47
C LEU A 129 6.51 -2.23 2.70
N SER A 130 6.10 -3.39 3.17
CA SER A 130 4.70 -3.72 3.46
C SER A 130 4.62 -4.81 4.51
N ALA A 131 3.48 -4.88 5.20
CA ALA A 131 3.21 -5.89 6.21
C ALA A 131 3.35 -7.30 5.63
N THR A 132 4.06 -8.18 6.32
CA THR A 132 4.34 -9.55 5.87
C THR A 132 3.46 -10.53 6.62
N PRO A 133 2.48 -11.20 5.97
CA PRO A 133 1.72 -12.28 6.58
C PRO A 133 2.64 -13.42 7.01
N GLU A 134 2.43 -13.92 8.25
CA GLU A 134 3.19 -15.02 8.79
C GLU A 134 2.77 -16.36 8.16
N GLY A 135 3.75 -17.14 7.71
CA GLY A 135 3.55 -18.52 7.26
C GLY A 135 4.04 -19.54 8.30
N ASN A 136 3.38 -20.68 8.40
CA ASN A 136 3.84 -21.82 9.20
C ASN A 136 4.87 -22.67 8.41
N GLU A 137 5.38 -23.75 9.01
CA GLU A 137 6.35 -24.66 8.41
C GLU A 137 5.86 -25.32 7.10
N LYS A 138 4.54 -25.39 6.89
CA LYS A 138 3.93 -25.93 5.66
C LYS A 138 3.70 -24.83 4.59
N GLY A 139 4.07 -23.57 4.90
CA GLY A 139 3.85 -22.44 4.01
C GLY A 139 2.42 -21.85 4.04
N GLU A 140 1.54 -22.40 4.91
CA GLU A 140 0.18 -21.89 5.10
C GLU A 140 0.18 -20.64 5.98
N PHE A 141 -0.71 -19.69 5.73
CA PHE A 141 -0.80 -18.48 6.54
C PHE A 141 -1.43 -18.75 7.91
N THR A 142 -0.81 -18.19 8.95
CA THR A 142 -1.26 -18.37 10.34
C THR A 142 -2.38 -17.40 10.73
N GLY A 143 -2.57 -16.32 9.98
CA GLY A 143 -3.44 -15.21 10.31
C GLY A 143 -2.76 -14.11 11.13
N ASN A 144 -1.46 -14.20 11.34
CA ASN A 144 -0.64 -13.20 12.01
C ASN A 144 0.28 -12.45 11.03
N LEU A 145 1.02 -11.46 11.55
CA LEU A 145 2.09 -10.76 10.86
C LEU A 145 3.47 -11.19 11.38
N VAL A 146 4.46 -11.14 10.51
CA VAL A 146 5.85 -11.03 10.90
C VAL A 146 6.14 -9.56 11.16
N GLY A 147 6.38 -9.19 12.41
CA GLY A 147 6.61 -7.79 12.81
C GLY A 147 5.31 -6.99 12.95
N SER A 148 5.28 -5.78 12.43
CA SER A 148 4.16 -4.84 12.56
C SER A 148 3.42 -4.60 11.25
N HIS A 149 2.21 -4.00 11.34
CA HIS A 149 1.45 -3.52 10.19
C HIS A 149 2.17 -2.34 9.49
N SER A 150 1.73 -2.03 8.26
CA SER A 150 2.28 -0.96 7.42
C SER A 150 1.30 0.20 7.17
N TYR A 151 0.46 0.52 8.14
CA TYR A 151 -0.43 1.68 8.13
C TYR A 151 0.14 2.84 8.93
N ARG A 152 -0.06 4.09 8.47
CA ARG A 152 0.31 5.33 9.19
C ARG A 152 1.74 5.26 9.77
N GLU A 153 1.86 5.31 11.10
CA GLU A 153 3.13 5.21 11.83
C GLU A 153 3.85 3.88 11.59
N GLY A 154 3.11 2.81 11.29
CA GLY A 154 3.68 1.52 10.89
C GLY A 154 4.44 1.62 9.57
N LYS A 155 3.89 2.33 8.57
CA LYS A 155 4.57 2.62 7.31
C LYS A 155 5.84 3.46 7.55
N LEU A 156 5.74 4.52 8.35
CA LEU A 156 6.89 5.33 8.72
C LEU A 156 7.99 4.50 9.38
N ARG A 157 7.67 3.66 10.37
CA ARG A 157 8.66 2.79 11.03
C ARG A 157 9.41 1.89 10.06
N LEU A 158 8.71 1.32 9.07
CA LEU A 158 9.36 0.50 8.04
C LEU A 158 10.31 1.32 7.16
N ILE A 159 9.91 2.53 6.79
CA ILE A 159 10.73 3.46 6.00
C ILE A 159 11.96 3.89 6.79
N GLU A 160 11.81 4.31 8.05
CA GLU A 160 12.92 4.70 8.93
C GLU A 160 13.91 3.56 9.13
N ALA A 161 13.43 2.36 9.43
CA ALA A 161 14.28 1.19 9.61
C ALA A 161 15.08 0.84 8.35
N PHE A 162 14.45 0.98 7.17
CA PHE A 162 15.13 0.76 5.90
C PHE A 162 16.17 1.84 5.61
N LEU A 163 15.87 3.11 5.87
CA LEU A 163 16.74 4.24 5.54
C LEU A 163 17.87 4.46 6.55
N ALA A 164 17.74 4.00 7.80
CA ALA A 164 18.71 4.24 8.86
C ALA A 164 20.17 3.92 8.44
N PRO A 165 20.50 2.75 7.87
CA PRO A 165 21.87 2.43 7.45
C PRO A 165 22.43 3.32 6.34
N TYR A 166 21.56 3.97 5.57
CA TYR A 166 21.99 4.91 4.51
C TYR A 166 22.33 6.27 5.11
N PHE A 167 21.54 6.76 6.05
CA PHE A 167 21.83 8.01 6.76
C PHE A 167 23.12 7.96 7.59
N GLU A 168 23.49 6.79 8.10
CA GLU A 168 24.78 6.57 8.78
C GLU A 168 25.98 6.78 7.84
N LYS A 169 25.79 6.59 6.53
CA LYS A 169 26.84 6.71 5.51
C LYS A 169 26.96 8.12 4.93
N GLY A 170 25.97 8.99 5.15
CA GLY A 170 25.97 10.36 4.68
C GLY A 170 24.58 10.90 4.33
N PRO A 171 24.52 12.07 3.70
CA PRO A 171 23.25 12.68 3.28
C PRO A 171 22.47 11.77 2.30
N VAL A 172 21.17 11.69 2.49
CA VAL A 172 20.26 10.91 1.63
C VAL A 172 19.24 11.88 1.03
N GLU A 173 19.15 11.91 -0.29
CA GLU A 173 18.11 12.66 -0.98
C GLU A 173 16.82 11.84 -1.03
N LEU A 174 15.71 12.45 -0.62
CA LEU A 174 14.41 11.79 -0.50
C LEU A 174 13.33 12.49 -1.31
N GLU A 175 12.46 11.69 -1.91
CA GLU A 175 11.16 12.12 -2.41
C GLU A 175 10.07 11.20 -1.83
N GLY A 176 8.90 11.77 -1.47
CA GLY A 176 7.75 11.04 -0.96
C GLY A 176 6.49 11.31 -1.79
N TYR A 177 5.73 10.28 -2.12
CA TYR A 177 4.54 10.34 -2.98
C TYR A 177 3.39 9.56 -2.35
N SER A 178 2.24 10.21 -2.13
CA SER A 178 1.02 9.55 -1.63
C SER A 178 -0.23 10.36 -1.97
N ASP A 179 -1.38 9.66 -1.95
CA ASP A 179 -2.72 10.22 -2.14
C ASP A 179 -3.43 10.54 -0.82
N SER A 180 -2.99 9.96 0.30
CA SER A 180 -3.78 9.92 1.53
C SER A 180 -3.18 10.69 2.70
N ILE A 181 -4.05 11.38 3.44
CA ILE A 181 -3.69 12.02 4.73
C ILE A 181 -3.18 10.99 5.75
N ASN A 182 -3.52 9.72 5.61
CA ASN A 182 -3.02 8.64 6.46
C ASN A 182 -1.50 8.45 6.35
N ASP A 183 -0.91 8.90 5.26
CA ASP A 183 0.53 8.84 4.99
C ASP A 183 1.28 10.11 5.43
N LEU A 184 0.56 11.06 6.05
CA LEU A 184 1.17 12.28 6.57
C LEU A 184 2.42 12.01 7.44
N PRO A 185 2.48 10.97 8.31
CA PRO A 185 3.67 10.71 9.09
C PRO A 185 4.93 10.53 8.24
N PHE A 186 4.90 9.70 7.18
CA PHE A 186 6.08 9.51 6.34
C PHE A 186 6.36 10.69 5.39
N LEU A 187 5.32 11.37 4.89
CA LEU A 187 5.47 12.56 4.05
C LEU A 187 6.13 13.70 4.84
N THR A 188 5.72 13.90 6.10
CA THR A 188 6.34 14.87 7.01
C THR A 188 7.80 14.48 7.29
N TYR A 189 8.08 13.20 7.57
CA TYR A 189 9.44 12.72 7.75
C TYR A 189 10.34 13.03 6.54
N VAL A 190 9.86 12.79 5.32
CA VAL A 190 10.60 13.14 4.10
C VAL A 190 10.90 14.64 4.04
N SER A 191 9.90 15.48 4.32
CA SER A 191 10.05 16.94 4.33
C SER A 191 11.04 17.41 5.41
N GLU A 192 10.95 16.89 6.63
CA GLU A 192 11.86 17.20 7.75
C GLU A 192 13.31 16.80 7.49
N LYS A 193 13.52 15.75 6.67
CA LYS A 193 14.86 15.36 6.20
C LYS A 193 15.38 16.23 5.02
N GLY A 194 14.66 17.29 4.65
CA GLY A 194 15.00 18.17 3.54
C GLY A 194 14.67 17.58 2.17
N GLY A 195 13.88 16.52 2.10
CA GLY A 195 13.40 15.89 0.88
C GLY A 195 12.20 16.63 0.28
N ARG A 196 11.76 16.18 -0.90
CA ARG A 196 10.58 16.72 -1.60
C ARG A 196 9.37 15.81 -1.40
N THR A 197 8.22 16.41 -1.14
CA THR A 197 6.98 15.69 -0.90
C THR A 197 5.94 16.06 -1.95
N PHE A 198 5.25 15.07 -2.49
CA PHE A 198 4.27 15.21 -3.55
C PHE A 198 2.95 14.58 -3.13
N ALA A 199 1.86 15.35 -3.21
CA ALA A 199 0.50 14.85 -3.05
C ALA A 199 -0.03 14.38 -4.41
N VAL A 200 -0.19 13.07 -4.58
CA VAL A 200 -0.58 12.42 -5.86
C VAL A 200 -2.03 12.01 -5.77
N ASN A 201 -2.90 12.50 -6.68
CA ASN A 201 -4.36 12.28 -6.65
C ASN A 201 -4.97 12.44 -5.25
N PRO A 202 -4.60 13.47 -4.45
CA PRO A 202 -4.78 13.48 -3.03
C PRO A 202 -6.25 13.54 -2.61
N ASP A 203 -6.54 12.86 -1.49
CA ASP A 203 -7.78 13.08 -0.76
C ASP A 203 -7.92 14.56 -0.34
N GLU A 204 -9.12 14.99 0.04
CA GLU A 204 -9.39 16.41 0.38
C GLU A 204 -8.50 16.92 1.51
N LYS A 205 -8.22 16.07 2.52
CA LYS A 205 -7.43 16.45 3.69
C LYS A 205 -5.96 16.61 3.34
N LEU A 206 -5.39 15.64 2.57
CA LEU A 206 -4.01 15.74 2.10
C LEU A 206 -3.85 16.90 1.11
N ARG A 207 -4.81 17.13 0.21
CA ARG A 207 -4.80 18.28 -0.70
C ARG A 207 -4.73 19.60 0.06
N ALA A 208 -5.60 19.76 1.07
CA ALA A 208 -5.61 20.96 1.90
C ALA A 208 -4.29 21.14 2.68
N HIS A 209 -3.71 20.05 3.16
CA HIS A 209 -2.40 20.06 3.84
C HIS A 209 -1.28 20.42 2.86
N ALA A 210 -1.19 19.77 1.72
CA ALA A 210 -0.19 20.02 0.69
C ALA A 210 -0.16 21.48 0.23
N LEU A 211 -1.33 22.09 0.03
CA LEU A 211 -1.43 23.51 -0.32
C LEU A 211 -0.88 24.43 0.77
N ARG A 212 -1.09 24.11 2.06
CA ARG A 212 -0.54 24.92 3.17
C ARG A 212 0.97 24.81 3.26
N GLU A 213 1.51 23.60 3.05
CA GLU A 213 2.96 23.31 3.13
C GLU A 213 3.72 23.65 1.83
N GLY A 214 2.99 24.05 0.77
CA GLY A 214 3.59 24.31 -0.54
C GLY A 214 4.07 23.04 -1.25
N TRP A 215 3.51 21.88 -0.92
CA TRP A 215 3.83 20.62 -1.59
C TRP A 215 3.16 20.58 -2.97
N PRO A 216 3.89 20.15 -4.03
CA PRO A 216 3.27 19.95 -5.34
C PRO A 216 2.13 18.93 -5.31
N VAL A 217 1.05 19.25 -6.01
CA VAL A 217 -0.07 18.34 -6.26
C VAL A 217 0.02 17.81 -7.67
N MET A 218 -0.10 16.49 -7.83
CA MET A 218 -0.04 15.78 -9.11
C MET A 218 -1.33 15.01 -9.35
N GLU A 219 -1.84 15.04 -10.58
CA GLU A 219 -3.01 14.25 -10.99
C GLU A 219 -2.56 13.22 -12.03
N LEU A 220 -2.35 11.98 -11.62
CA LEU A 220 -1.97 10.88 -12.51
C LEU A 220 -3.17 10.21 -13.16
N PHE A 221 -4.31 10.21 -12.48
CA PHE A 221 -5.55 9.56 -12.92
C PHE A 221 -6.66 10.58 -13.09
N ALA A 222 -7.64 10.28 -13.94
CA ALA A 222 -8.87 11.05 -14.00
C ALA A 222 -9.73 10.75 -12.76
N LYS A 223 -10.61 11.70 -12.38
CA LYS A 223 -11.46 11.51 -11.18
C LYS A 223 -12.43 10.34 -11.32
N GLU A 224 -12.82 10.00 -12.55
CA GLU A 224 -13.66 8.85 -12.88
C GLU A 224 -12.93 7.51 -12.75
N ASP A 225 -11.60 7.50 -12.64
CA ASP A 225 -10.77 6.30 -12.49
C ASP A 225 -10.48 5.98 -11.00
N LEU A 226 -10.79 6.91 -10.08
CA LEU A 226 -10.52 6.81 -8.64
C LEU A 226 -11.78 6.35 -7.83
#